data_06d3c345d9bf3949314f40bdca072930
#
_entry.id   06d3c345d9bf3949314f40bdca072930
#
_cell.length_a   1.000
_cell.length_b   1.000
_cell.length_c   1.000
_cell.angle_alpha   90.00
_cell.angle_beta   90.00
_cell.angle_gamma   90.00
#
_symmetry.space_group_name_H-M   'P 1'
#
loop_
_entity.id
_entity.type
_entity.pdbx_description
1 polymer ?
#
loop_
_entity_poly.entity_id
_entity_poly.type
_entity_poly.pdbx_seq_one_letter_code
_entity_poly.pdbx_strand_id
1 'polypeptide(L)'
;MKKWKEKFLRWCKILFLCISCFLIFCVLFAFTTGPYWIYHWLGTSKSEFHFQPECIIIMGGAGYPGESSLIRSYYAAETWKRNPSAKIIITQPAAACVRPELSDAWGIRKDLIIRGVDSTKVLLEIKGKNTREEGMEVMKIFPGAESKHCVIVTSPEHMRRSILTFKKLGFKQLGGVPTWNASGPVDLDYKDSNLGGNKVPLPNVGGSLQLRYQFWNHLRYQVICYRELMGLAWYQLRGWI
;
A
#
# COMPACT_ATOMS: atom_id res chain seq x y z
N MET A 1 -16.22 41.47 23.81
CA MET A 1 -16.07 40.06 24.22
C MET A 1 -17.28 39.19 23.87
N LYS A 2 -18.55 39.59 24.10
CA LYS A 2 -19.75 38.77 23.82
C LYS A 2 -19.88 38.34 22.35
N LYS A 3 -19.77 39.29 21.40
CA LYS A 3 -19.85 39.01 19.94
C LYS A 3 -18.78 38.06 19.43
N TRP A 4 -17.57 38.06 20.04
CA TRP A 4 -16.49 37.12 19.66
C TRP A 4 -16.79 35.69 20.11
N LYS A 5 -17.32 35.53 21.34
CA LYS A 5 -17.76 34.24 21.90
C LYS A 5 -18.90 33.64 21.02
N GLU A 6 -19.86 34.47 20.59
CA GLU A 6 -20.96 34.03 19.74
C GLU A 6 -20.47 33.57 18.35
N LYS A 7 -19.54 34.33 17.73
CA LYS A 7 -18.87 33.89 16.49
C LYS A 7 -18.12 32.59 16.65
N PHE A 8 -17.30 32.47 17.71
CA PHE A 8 -16.54 31.25 17.98
C PHE A 8 -17.47 30.04 18.17
N LEU A 9 -18.52 30.18 18.97
CA LEU A 9 -19.49 29.10 19.18
C LEU A 9 -20.20 28.69 17.88
N ARG A 10 -20.51 29.64 17.01
CA ARG A 10 -21.09 29.36 15.67
C ARG A 10 -20.11 28.57 14.80
N TRP A 11 -18.82 28.91 14.79
CA TRP A 11 -17.80 28.17 14.06
C TRP A 11 -17.63 26.75 14.61
N CYS A 12 -17.63 26.57 15.92
CA CYS A 12 -17.59 25.23 16.54
C CYS A 12 -18.78 24.38 16.15
N LYS A 13 -20.02 24.95 16.11
CA LYS A 13 -21.22 24.23 15.66
C LYS A 13 -21.11 23.82 14.19
N ILE A 14 -20.65 24.72 13.31
CA ILE A 14 -20.46 24.40 11.88
C ILE A 14 -19.42 23.30 11.70
N LEU A 15 -18.29 23.41 12.39
CA LEU A 15 -17.23 22.39 12.34
C LEU A 15 -17.74 21.03 12.83
N PHE A 16 -18.47 21.00 13.95
CA PHE A 16 -19.08 19.76 14.45
C PHE A 16 -20.06 19.14 13.45
N LEU A 17 -20.92 19.98 12.83
CA LEU A 17 -21.85 19.53 11.81
C LEU A 17 -21.11 18.93 10.59
N CYS A 18 -20.05 19.61 10.10
CA CYS A 18 -19.26 19.12 8.98
C CYS A 18 -18.59 17.77 9.30
N ILE A 19 -18.02 17.62 10.50
CA ILE A 19 -17.42 16.35 10.94
C ILE A 19 -18.48 15.24 11.02
N SER A 20 -19.65 15.55 11.61
CA SER A 20 -20.74 14.57 11.71
C SER A 20 -21.23 14.14 10.33
N CYS A 21 -21.46 15.06 9.41
CA CYS A 21 -21.83 14.74 8.04
C CYS A 21 -20.78 13.89 7.31
N PHE A 22 -19.50 14.22 7.50
CA PHE A 22 -18.39 13.44 6.93
C PHE A 22 -18.35 12.01 7.49
N LEU A 23 -18.52 11.83 8.80
CA LEU A 23 -18.54 10.49 9.41
C LEU A 23 -19.74 9.67 8.91
N ILE A 24 -20.93 10.28 8.83
CA ILE A 24 -22.12 9.63 8.27
C ILE A 24 -21.86 9.23 6.81
N PHE A 25 -21.28 10.13 6.02
CA PHE A 25 -20.90 9.82 4.63
C PHE A 25 -19.94 8.63 4.58
N CYS A 26 -18.90 8.58 5.41
CA CYS A 26 -17.95 7.45 5.44
C CYS A 26 -18.62 6.12 5.77
N VAL A 27 -19.56 6.13 6.73
CA VAL A 27 -20.35 4.93 7.09
C VAL A 27 -21.21 4.48 5.91
N LEU A 28 -21.99 5.39 5.31
CA LEU A 28 -22.84 5.07 4.17
C LEU A 28 -22.02 4.62 2.94
N PHE A 29 -20.90 5.27 2.69
CA PHE A 29 -20.00 4.94 1.58
C PHE A 29 -19.37 3.55 1.74
N ALA A 30 -19.16 3.09 2.99
CA ALA A 30 -18.64 1.74 3.26
C ALA A 30 -19.63 0.62 2.87
N PHE A 31 -20.92 0.91 2.73
CA PHE A 31 -21.91 -0.04 2.20
C PHE A 31 -21.88 -0.14 0.66
N THR A 32 -21.10 0.68 0.00
CA THR A 32 -20.93 0.66 -1.47
C THR A 32 -19.60 0.03 -1.86
N THR A 33 -19.42 -0.28 -3.15
CA THR A 33 -18.15 -0.73 -3.70
C THR A 33 -17.18 0.43 -4.02
N GLY A 34 -17.59 1.68 -3.81
CA GLY A 34 -16.81 2.87 -4.12
C GLY A 34 -15.40 2.88 -3.51
N PRO A 35 -15.23 2.58 -2.20
CA PRO A 35 -13.90 2.52 -1.58
C PRO A 35 -12.96 1.52 -2.24
N TYR A 36 -13.47 0.35 -2.65
CA TYR A 36 -12.70 -0.65 -3.38
C TYR A 36 -12.23 -0.12 -4.74
N TRP A 37 -13.09 0.58 -5.48
CA TRP A 37 -12.72 1.11 -6.80
C TRP A 37 -11.68 2.22 -6.72
N ILE A 38 -11.69 3.06 -5.67
CA ILE A 38 -10.63 4.05 -5.43
C ILE A 38 -9.30 3.32 -5.15
N TYR A 39 -9.33 2.32 -4.28
CA TYR A 39 -8.18 1.49 -3.96
C TYR A 39 -7.62 0.79 -5.20
N HIS A 40 -8.49 0.18 -6.02
CA HIS A 40 -8.13 -0.46 -7.27
C HIS A 40 -7.49 0.53 -8.27
N TRP A 41 -8.10 1.71 -8.42
CA TRP A 41 -7.57 2.76 -9.30
C TRP A 41 -6.17 3.23 -8.86
N LEU A 42 -5.92 3.39 -7.58
CA LEU A 42 -4.59 3.73 -7.07
C LEU A 42 -3.55 2.67 -7.46
N GLY A 43 -3.93 1.39 -7.46
CA GLY A 43 -3.05 0.27 -7.80
C GLY A 43 -2.81 0.10 -9.29
N THR A 44 -3.80 0.37 -10.14
CA THR A 44 -3.75 -0.02 -11.56
C THR A 44 -3.48 1.13 -12.51
N SER A 45 -3.86 2.36 -12.18
CA SER A 45 -3.91 3.49 -13.12
C SER A 45 -2.57 3.91 -13.75
N LYS A 46 -1.44 3.44 -13.24
CA LYS A 46 -0.09 3.74 -13.74
C LYS A 46 0.85 2.52 -13.73
N SER A 47 0.36 1.32 -13.39
CA SER A 47 1.20 0.14 -13.18
C SER A 47 1.46 -0.69 -14.43
N GLU A 48 0.70 -0.50 -15.50
CA GLU A 48 0.84 -1.28 -16.73
C GLU A 48 2.24 -1.15 -17.35
N PHE A 49 2.79 -2.28 -17.83
CA PHE A 49 4.06 -2.34 -18.55
C PHE A 49 4.08 -3.55 -19.51
N HIS A 50 4.84 -3.43 -20.61
CA HIS A 50 4.96 -4.44 -21.66
C HIS A 50 6.43 -4.74 -22.00
N PHE A 51 7.29 -4.78 -20.98
CA PHE A 51 8.73 -5.07 -21.10
C PHE A 51 9.17 -6.13 -20.10
N GLN A 52 10.30 -6.75 -20.36
CA GLN A 52 10.97 -7.61 -19.38
C GLN A 52 11.76 -6.74 -18.40
N PRO A 53 11.53 -6.85 -17.09
CA PRO A 53 12.24 -6.03 -16.11
C PRO A 53 13.71 -6.47 -15.98
N GLU A 54 14.59 -5.49 -15.98
CA GLU A 54 16.00 -5.62 -15.61
C GLU A 54 16.20 -5.33 -14.11
N CYS A 55 15.25 -4.61 -13.51
CA CYS A 55 15.27 -4.22 -12.10
C CYS A 55 13.88 -4.34 -11.49
N ILE A 56 13.80 -4.95 -10.32
CA ILE A 56 12.60 -5.08 -9.50
C ILE A 56 12.84 -4.34 -8.19
N ILE A 57 12.05 -3.30 -7.93
CA ILE A 57 12.21 -2.43 -6.76
C ILE A 57 11.08 -2.74 -5.78
N ILE A 58 11.41 -3.29 -4.62
CA ILE A 58 10.46 -3.56 -3.54
C ILE A 58 10.43 -2.33 -2.64
N MET A 59 9.31 -1.60 -2.64
CA MET A 59 9.14 -0.43 -1.78
C MET A 59 9.01 -0.82 -0.32
N GLY A 60 9.54 0.00 0.57
CA GLY A 60 9.44 -0.18 2.02
C GLY A 60 8.01 -0.29 2.54
N GLY A 61 7.84 -1.01 3.62
CA GLY A 61 6.55 -1.29 4.24
C GLY A 61 6.56 -1.12 5.75
N ALA A 62 5.66 -1.80 6.43
CA ALA A 62 5.47 -1.72 7.89
C ALA A 62 6.47 -2.60 8.69
N GLY A 63 7.67 -2.84 8.15
CA GLY A 63 8.68 -3.70 8.80
C GLY A 63 8.52 -5.19 8.44
N TYR A 64 9.47 -6.00 8.89
CA TYR A 64 9.49 -7.45 8.67
C TYR A 64 9.42 -8.18 10.02
N PRO A 65 8.57 -9.22 10.20
CA PRO A 65 7.77 -9.96 9.19
C PRO A 65 6.33 -9.43 8.98
N GLY A 66 6.13 -8.13 8.89
CA GLY A 66 4.82 -7.54 8.67
C GLY A 66 4.13 -8.05 7.39
N GLU A 67 2.78 -8.08 7.39
CA GLU A 67 1.94 -8.58 6.29
C GLU A 67 2.35 -7.99 4.94
N SER A 68 2.49 -6.66 4.87
CA SER A 68 2.84 -5.98 3.61
C SER A 68 4.21 -6.39 3.08
N SER A 69 5.19 -6.65 3.95
CA SER A 69 6.53 -7.08 3.55
C SER A 69 6.54 -8.50 3.01
N LEU A 70 5.81 -9.42 3.66
CA LEU A 70 5.68 -10.81 3.22
C LEU A 70 4.99 -10.92 1.87
N ILE A 71 3.89 -10.17 1.68
CA ILE A 71 3.16 -10.15 0.40
C ILE A 71 4.03 -9.55 -0.71
N ARG A 72 4.74 -8.46 -0.45
CA ARG A 72 5.68 -7.85 -1.43
C ARG A 72 6.81 -8.80 -1.79
N SER A 73 7.39 -9.51 -0.82
CA SER A 73 8.41 -10.53 -1.08
C SER A 73 7.88 -11.64 -1.99
N TYR A 74 6.66 -12.12 -1.75
CA TYR A 74 6.02 -13.12 -2.60
C TYR A 74 5.89 -12.64 -4.04
N TYR A 75 5.27 -11.47 -4.27
CA TYR A 75 5.08 -10.93 -5.61
C TYR A 75 6.41 -10.61 -6.31
N ALA A 76 7.39 -10.12 -5.57
CA ALA A 76 8.73 -9.85 -6.11
C ALA A 76 9.44 -11.14 -6.53
N ALA A 77 9.37 -12.20 -5.71
CA ALA A 77 9.94 -13.49 -6.04
C ALA A 77 9.28 -14.10 -7.28
N GLU A 78 7.95 -14.06 -7.38
CA GLU A 78 7.23 -14.56 -8.56
C GLU A 78 7.54 -13.73 -9.82
N THR A 79 7.72 -12.42 -9.69
CA THR A 79 8.14 -11.56 -10.81
C THR A 79 9.57 -11.89 -11.23
N TRP A 80 10.47 -12.13 -10.27
CA TRP A 80 11.85 -12.48 -10.53
C TRP A 80 12.01 -13.86 -11.17
N LYS A 81 11.23 -14.86 -10.75
CA LYS A 81 11.27 -16.22 -11.38
C LYS A 81 10.98 -16.18 -12.88
N ARG A 82 10.16 -15.23 -13.33
CA ARG A 82 9.89 -15.02 -14.76
C ARG A 82 11.00 -14.22 -15.46
N ASN A 83 11.88 -13.56 -14.68
CA ASN A 83 12.95 -12.67 -15.15
C ASN A 83 14.22 -12.84 -14.29
N PRO A 84 14.88 -14.02 -14.30
CA PRO A 84 15.97 -14.35 -13.36
C PRO A 84 17.23 -13.50 -13.52
N SER A 85 17.38 -12.82 -14.65
CA SER A 85 18.48 -11.87 -14.90
C SER A 85 18.31 -10.55 -14.14
N ALA A 86 17.08 -10.19 -13.75
CA ALA A 86 16.79 -8.94 -13.08
C ALA A 86 17.48 -8.83 -11.72
N LYS A 87 17.90 -7.61 -11.36
CA LYS A 87 18.30 -7.28 -9.97
C LYS A 87 17.07 -6.96 -9.15
N ILE A 88 17.05 -7.36 -7.89
CA ILE A 88 16.06 -6.95 -6.91
C ILE A 88 16.68 -5.90 -5.99
N ILE A 89 15.99 -4.79 -5.77
CA ILE A 89 16.40 -3.74 -4.84
C ILE A 89 15.31 -3.61 -3.77
N ILE A 90 15.68 -3.85 -2.52
CA ILE A 90 14.78 -3.70 -1.38
C ILE A 90 14.99 -2.30 -0.80
N THR A 91 13.97 -1.45 -0.84
CA THR A 91 14.01 -0.12 -0.21
C THR A 91 13.26 -0.17 1.11
N GLN A 92 13.99 -0.37 2.20
CA GLN A 92 13.41 -0.42 3.55
C GLN A 92 14.37 0.28 4.52
N PRO A 93 14.00 1.47 5.04
CA PRO A 93 14.90 2.24 5.90
C PRO A 93 15.24 1.48 7.18
N ALA A 94 16.50 1.58 7.59
CA ALA A 94 16.97 1.10 8.89
C ALA A 94 17.46 2.28 9.74
N ALA A 95 17.39 2.15 11.07
CA ALA A 95 17.99 3.14 11.95
C ALA A 95 19.52 3.12 11.76
N ALA A 96 20.16 4.29 11.82
CA ALA A 96 21.58 4.47 11.53
C ALA A 96 22.52 3.62 12.40
N CYS A 97 22.08 3.22 13.59
CA CYS A 97 22.84 2.39 14.53
C CYS A 97 22.62 0.87 14.33
N VAL A 98 21.69 0.47 13.44
CA VAL A 98 21.36 -0.94 13.23
C VAL A 98 22.29 -1.52 12.15
N ARG A 99 22.93 -2.64 12.47
CA ARG A 99 23.71 -3.40 11.46
C ARG A 99 22.76 -3.89 10.37
N PRO A 100 23.16 -3.85 9.08
CA PRO A 100 22.32 -4.28 7.96
C PRO A 100 21.65 -5.64 8.16
N GLU A 101 22.35 -6.60 8.77
CA GLU A 101 21.91 -7.98 9.01
C GLU A 101 20.79 -8.09 10.05
N LEU A 102 20.57 -7.04 10.84
CA LEU A 102 19.50 -6.93 11.83
C LEU A 102 18.33 -6.06 11.34
N SER A 103 18.41 -5.55 10.11
CA SER A 103 17.38 -4.70 9.53
C SER A 103 16.22 -5.51 8.96
N ASP A 104 15.07 -4.85 8.85
CA ASP A 104 13.88 -5.41 8.15
C ASP A 104 14.19 -5.74 6.68
N ALA A 105 15.04 -4.93 6.02
CA ALA A 105 15.50 -5.18 4.66
C ALA A 105 16.22 -6.53 4.55
N TRP A 106 17.01 -6.90 5.56
CA TRP A 106 17.68 -8.20 5.61
C TRP A 106 16.69 -9.34 5.83
N GLY A 107 15.64 -9.13 6.64
CA GLY A 107 14.54 -10.07 6.81
C GLY A 107 13.84 -10.36 5.48
N ILE A 108 13.50 -9.31 4.73
CA ILE A 108 12.91 -9.43 3.38
C ILE A 108 13.86 -10.17 2.42
N ARG A 109 15.17 -9.87 2.47
CA ARG A 109 16.18 -10.59 1.67
C ARG A 109 16.20 -12.09 1.97
N LYS A 110 16.14 -12.47 3.24
CA LYS A 110 16.08 -13.90 3.64
C LYS A 110 14.83 -14.58 3.08
N ASP A 111 13.68 -13.93 3.17
CA ASP A 111 12.41 -14.46 2.64
C ASP A 111 12.47 -14.65 1.12
N LEU A 112 13.06 -13.71 0.38
CA LEU A 112 13.28 -13.85 -1.06
C LEU A 112 14.17 -15.06 -1.39
N ILE A 113 15.25 -15.28 -0.65
CA ILE A 113 16.17 -16.42 -0.84
C ILE A 113 15.43 -17.75 -0.56
N ILE A 114 14.65 -17.82 0.51
CA ILE A 114 13.80 -18.99 0.82
C ILE A 114 12.83 -19.28 -0.34
N ARG A 115 12.33 -18.24 -1.02
CA ARG A 115 11.45 -18.38 -2.21
C ARG A 115 12.20 -18.70 -3.50
N GLY A 116 13.51 -18.92 -3.45
CA GLY A 116 14.35 -19.34 -4.57
C GLY A 116 15.00 -18.20 -5.35
N VAL A 117 14.99 -16.98 -4.85
CA VAL A 117 15.72 -15.86 -5.46
C VAL A 117 17.22 -16.00 -5.21
N ASP A 118 18.04 -15.83 -6.26
CA ASP A 118 19.50 -15.82 -6.15
C ASP A 118 19.95 -14.63 -5.27
N SER A 119 20.65 -14.96 -4.20
CA SER A 119 21.15 -13.99 -3.21
C SER A 119 22.07 -12.92 -3.81
N THR A 120 22.76 -13.21 -4.92
CA THR A 120 23.66 -12.29 -5.64
C THR A 120 22.92 -11.24 -6.44
N LYS A 121 21.61 -11.44 -6.65
CA LYS A 121 20.73 -10.52 -7.37
C LYS A 121 20.07 -9.48 -6.46
N VAL A 122 20.14 -9.63 -5.13
CA VAL A 122 19.43 -8.80 -4.16
C VAL A 122 20.33 -7.72 -3.58
N LEU A 123 19.96 -6.49 -3.79
CA LEU A 123 20.60 -5.28 -3.23
C LEU A 123 19.70 -4.68 -2.14
N LEU A 124 20.33 -4.07 -1.12
CA LEU A 124 19.61 -3.42 -0.02
C LEU A 124 19.82 -1.91 -0.07
N GLU A 125 18.72 -1.18 -0.11
CA GLU A 125 18.64 0.25 0.12
C GLU A 125 18.00 0.46 1.51
N ILE A 126 18.75 1.04 2.45
CA ILE A 126 18.35 1.15 3.86
C ILE A 126 18.38 2.58 4.39
N LYS A 127 18.54 3.59 3.53
CA LYS A 127 18.74 4.99 3.90
C LYS A 127 17.53 5.87 3.64
N GLY A 128 16.83 5.62 2.55
CA GLY A 128 15.70 6.44 2.11
C GLY A 128 14.53 6.38 3.08
N LYS A 129 14.09 7.52 3.60
CA LYS A 129 13.03 7.65 4.61
C LYS A 129 11.66 7.96 4.03
N ASN A 130 11.59 8.17 2.73
CA ASN A 130 10.37 8.46 1.99
C ASN A 130 10.57 8.04 0.52
N THR A 131 9.46 7.91 -0.22
CA THR A 131 9.47 7.40 -1.59
C THR A 131 10.43 8.13 -2.54
N ARG A 132 10.62 9.45 -2.35
CA ARG A 132 11.55 10.22 -3.18
C ARG A 132 13.00 9.90 -2.84
N GLU A 133 13.34 9.87 -1.55
CA GLU A 133 14.70 9.49 -1.10
C GLU A 133 15.03 8.06 -1.50
N GLU A 134 14.09 7.11 -1.34
CA GLU A 134 14.25 5.72 -1.80
C GLU A 134 14.63 5.68 -3.28
N GLY A 135 13.93 6.41 -4.14
CA GLY A 135 14.26 6.49 -5.56
C GLY A 135 15.65 7.10 -5.84
N MET A 136 16.03 8.13 -5.10
CA MET A 136 17.37 8.75 -5.21
C MET A 136 18.47 7.78 -4.75
N GLU A 137 18.25 7.06 -3.66
CA GLU A 137 19.21 6.07 -3.16
C GLU A 137 19.30 4.84 -4.09
N VAL A 138 18.20 4.40 -4.70
CA VAL A 138 18.22 3.36 -5.74
C VAL A 138 19.16 3.73 -6.88
N MET A 139 19.14 4.96 -7.39
CA MET A 139 20.06 5.42 -8.44
C MET A 139 21.53 5.39 -8.00
N LYS A 140 21.82 5.59 -6.70
CA LYS A 140 23.20 5.53 -6.17
C LYS A 140 23.72 4.09 -6.06
N ILE A 141 22.88 3.15 -5.58
CA ILE A 141 23.30 1.75 -5.38
C ILE A 141 23.22 0.92 -6.66
N PHE A 142 22.45 1.38 -7.64
CA PHE A 142 22.34 0.76 -8.97
C PHE A 142 22.42 1.84 -10.05
N PRO A 143 23.63 2.34 -10.35
CA PRO A 143 23.84 3.40 -11.35
C PRO A 143 23.23 3.04 -12.70
N GLY A 144 22.54 4.01 -13.31
CA GLY A 144 21.84 3.82 -14.58
C GLY A 144 20.45 3.19 -14.46
N ALA A 145 19.96 2.95 -13.24
CA ALA A 145 18.61 2.38 -13.00
C ALA A 145 17.50 3.17 -13.70
N GLU A 146 17.63 4.51 -13.79
CA GLU A 146 16.68 5.40 -14.43
C GLU A 146 16.52 5.18 -15.94
N SER A 147 17.51 4.54 -16.57
CA SER A 147 17.50 4.18 -18.01
C SER A 147 17.09 2.75 -18.27
N LYS A 148 16.94 1.93 -17.23
CA LYS A 148 16.59 0.50 -17.31
C LYS A 148 15.09 0.27 -17.24
N HIS A 149 14.69 -0.91 -17.64
CA HIS A 149 13.33 -1.41 -17.47
C HIS A 149 13.10 -1.81 -15.99
N CYS A 150 12.48 -0.91 -15.23
CA CYS A 150 12.25 -1.11 -13.81
C CYS A 150 10.78 -1.41 -13.50
N VAL A 151 10.56 -2.29 -12.53
CA VAL A 151 9.21 -2.59 -12.02
C VAL A 151 9.19 -2.36 -10.51
N ILE A 152 8.23 -1.57 -10.04
CA ILE A 152 7.99 -1.33 -8.62
C ILE A 152 7.01 -2.36 -8.08
N VAL A 153 7.36 -3.00 -6.97
CA VAL A 153 6.50 -3.92 -6.22
C VAL A 153 6.09 -3.23 -4.93
N THR A 154 4.81 -2.93 -4.79
CA THR A 154 4.28 -2.26 -3.59
C THR A 154 2.77 -2.50 -3.44
N SER A 155 2.21 -2.12 -2.28
CA SER A 155 0.77 -2.20 -2.04
C SER A 155 -0.01 -1.35 -3.05
N PRO A 156 -1.23 -1.76 -3.43
CA PRO A 156 -2.03 -1.08 -4.45
C PRO A 156 -2.23 0.41 -4.17
N GLU A 157 -2.56 0.78 -2.94
CA GLU A 157 -2.78 2.17 -2.56
C GLU A 157 -1.53 3.04 -2.78
N HIS A 158 -0.34 2.47 -2.57
CA HIS A 158 0.93 3.18 -2.68
C HIS A 158 1.49 3.22 -4.12
N MET A 159 0.99 2.40 -5.02
CA MET A 159 1.52 2.22 -6.38
C MET A 159 1.59 3.52 -7.18
N ARG A 160 0.47 4.25 -7.25
CA ARG A 160 0.40 5.47 -8.05
C ARG A 160 1.42 6.52 -7.61
N ARG A 161 1.56 6.75 -6.30
CA ARG A 161 2.55 7.72 -5.76
C ARG A 161 3.97 7.28 -6.05
N SER A 162 4.28 6.01 -5.89
CA SER A 162 5.61 5.45 -6.18
C SER A 162 5.98 5.64 -7.64
N ILE A 163 5.12 5.24 -8.58
CA ILE A 163 5.37 5.38 -10.02
C ILE A 163 5.56 6.84 -10.41
N LEU A 164 4.69 7.76 -9.96
CA LEU A 164 4.80 9.17 -10.30
C LEU A 164 6.09 9.79 -9.76
N THR A 165 6.46 9.45 -8.52
CA THR A 165 7.70 9.95 -7.89
C THR A 165 8.94 9.48 -8.64
N PHE A 166 9.03 8.19 -8.98
CA PHE A 166 10.17 7.64 -9.71
C PHE A 166 10.25 8.20 -11.14
N LYS A 167 9.10 8.36 -11.83
CA LYS A 167 9.07 9.06 -13.14
C LYS A 167 9.61 10.48 -13.03
N LYS A 168 9.25 11.21 -11.98
CA LYS A 168 9.76 12.57 -11.73
C LYS A 168 11.27 12.61 -11.41
N LEU A 169 11.84 11.53 -10.90
CA LEU A 169 13.28 11.35 -10.72
C LEU A 169 14.03 10.97 -11.99
N GLY A 170 13.32 10.72 -13.10
CA GLY A 170 13.93 10.44 -14.40
C GLY A 170 13.86 8.97 -14.86
N PHE A 171 13.21 8.08 -14.12
CA PHE A 171 13.00 6.71 -14.57
C PHE A 171 12.11 6.68 -15.81
N LYS A 172 12.66 6.22 -16.94
CA LYS A 172 12.02 6.30 -18.27
C LYS A 172 11.07 5.12 -18.52
N GLN A 173 11.52 3.91 -18.21
CA GLN A 173 10.80 2.66 -18.42
C GLN A 173 10.40 2.07 -17.06
N LEU A 174 9.20 2.39 -16.61
CA LEU A 174 8.73 2.07 -15.26
C LEU A 174 7.33 1.48 -15.29
N GLY A 175 7.20 0.29 -14.72
CA GLY A 175 5.93 -0.40 -14.47
C GLY A 175 5.71 -0.69 -12.98
N GLY A 176 4.59 -1.33 -12.67
CA GLY A 176 4.25 -1.67 -11.30
C GLY A 176 3.61 -3.04 -11.16
N VAL A 177 3.92 -3.72 -10.08
CA VAL A 177 3.26 -4.94 -9.62
C VAL A 177 2.57 -4.64 -8.30
N PRO A 178 1.28 -4.26 -8.33
CA PRO A 178 0.51 -4.04 -7.12
C PRO A 178 0.30 -5.37 -6.38
N THR A 179 0.64 -5.38 -5.10
CA THR A 179 0.58 -6.58 -4.27
C THR A 179 -0.80 -6.71 -3.64
N TRP A 180 -1.72 -7.33 -4.36
CA TRP A 180 -3.08 -7.53 -3.90
C TRP A 180 -3.14 -8.55 -2.76
N ASN A 181 -3.74 -8.15 -1.65
CA ASN A 181 -4.13 -9.06 -0.59
C ASN A 181 -5.55 -9.57 -0.88
N ALA A 182 -5.66 -10.47 -1.84
CA ALA A 182 -6.93 -11.07 -2.22
C ALA A 182 -6.90 -12.57 -1.92
N SER A 183 -7.85 -13.03 -1.12
CA SER A 183 -8.18 -14.45 -1.05
C SER A 183 -8.98 -14.87 -2.29
N GLY A 184 -8.83 -16.12 -2.71
CA GLY A 184 -9.72 -16.70 -3.72
C GLY A 184 -11.18 -16.74 -3.24
N PRO A 185 -12.12 -17.15 -4.10
CA PRO A 185 -13.51 -17.28 -3.72
C PRO A 185 -13.63 -18.32 -2.60
N VAL A 186 -14.16 -17.87 -1.46
CA VAL A 186 -14.38 -18.70 -0.28
C VAL A 186 -15.85 -18.58 0.09
N ASP A 187 -16.51 -19.72 0.27
CA ASP A 187 -17.84 -19.75 0.86
C ASP A 187 -17.72 -19.57 2.38
N LEU A 188 -18.18 -18.42 2.86
CA LEU A 188 -18.16 -18.05 4.27
C LEU A 188 -19.56 -17.96 4.86
N ASP A 189 -20.60 -18.35 4.13
CA ASP A 189 -21.96 -18.31 4.60
C ASP A 189 -22.22 -19.45 5.60
N TYR A 190 -22.90 -19.13 6.67
CA TYR A 190 -23.37 -20.12 7.65
C TYR A 190 -24.74 -19.74 8.24
N LYS A 191 -25.42 -20.71 8.81
CA LYS A 191 -26.68 -20.48 9.52
C LYS A 191 -26.42 -20.57 11.03
N ASP A 192 -26.72 -19.49 11.74
CA ASP A 192 -26.57 -19.43 13.21
C ASP A 192 -27.30 -20.57 13.92
N SER A 193 -28.47 -20.98 13.38
CA SER A 193 -29.24 -22.07 13.92
C SER A 193 -28.51 -23.45 13.97
N ASN A 194 -27.48 -23.62 13.11
CA ASN A 194 -26.72 -24.87 13.05
C ASN A 194 -25.57 -24.91 14.08
N LEU A 195 -25.27 -23.76 14.69
CA LEU A 195 -24.12 -23.62 15.60
C LEU A 195 -24.52 -23.67 17.08
N GLY A 196 -25.82 -23.69 17.39
CA GLY A 196 -26.31 -23.59 18.75
C GLY A 196 -26.13 -22.20 19.36
N GLY A 197 -26.16 -22.12 20.69
CA GLY A 197 -26.05 -20.86 21.43
C GLY A 197 -27.39 -20.20 21.74
N ASN A 198 -27.34 -18.97 22.27
CA ASN A 198 -28.54 -18.22 22.68
C ASN A 198 -29.24 -17.61 21.47
N LYS A 199 -30.57 -17.70 21.46
CA LYS A 199 -31.38 -16.97 20.46
C LYS A 199 -31.37 -15.48 20.78
N VAL A 200 -30.86 -14.66 19.83
CA VAL A 200 -30.84 -13.20 19.95
C VAL A 200 -31.80 -12.60 18.92
N PRO A 201 -32.61 -11.60 19.26
CA PRO A 201 -33.54 -10.95 18.34
C PRO A 201 -32.82 -9.98 17.43
N LEU A 202 -31.81 -10.46 16.73
CA LEU A 202 -30.99 -9.67 15.79
C LEU A 202 -31.12 -10.26 14.37
N PRO A 203 -30.87 -9.44 13.33
CA PRO A 203 -30.80 -9.97 11.97
C PRO A 203 -29.77 -11.08 11.86
N ASN A 204 -30.00 -12.02 10.95
CA ASN A 204 -29.02 -13.08 10.64
C ASN A 204 -27.75 -12.45 10.04
N VAL A 205 -26.78 -12.14 10.90
CA VAL A 205 -25.49 -11.58 10.50
C VAL A 205 -24.62 -12.64 9.83
N GLY A 206 -24.77 -13.90 10.22
CA GLY A 206 -24.02 -15.04 9.69
C GLY A 206 -24.16 -15.21 8.17
N GLY A 207 -25.38 -15.02 7.65
CA GLY A 207 -25.67 -15.05 6.21
C GLY A 207 -25.38 -13.75 5.45
N SER A 208 -24.72 -12.76 6.07
CA SER A 208 -24.44 -11.46 5.44
C SER A 208 -22.94 -11.17 5.36
N LEU A 209 -22.31 -11.54 4.24
CA LEU A 209 -20.92 -11.17 3.95
C LEU A 209 -20.71 -9.66 3.99
N GLN A 210 -21.72 -8.87 3.61
CA GLN A 210 -21.67 -7.42 3.66
C GLN A 210 -21.42 -6.90 5.08
N LEU A 211 -22.15 -7.38 6.08
CA LEU A 211 -22.02 -6.92 7.46
C LEU A 211 -20.78 -7.48 8.16
N ARG A 212 -20.41 -8.73 7.84
CA ARG A 212 -19.29 -9.41 8.49
C ARG A 212 -17.92 -8.97 7.97
N TYR A 213 -17.80 -8.70 6.66
CA TYR A 213 -16.50 -8.46 6.01
C TYR A 213 -16.48 -7.23 5.10
N GLN A 214 -17.41 -7.09 4.16
CA GLN A 214 -17.34 -6.08 3.11
C GLN A 214 -17.37 -4.66 3.68
N PHE A 215 -18.28 -4.36 4.57
CA PHE A 215 -18.40 -3.07 5.25
C PHE A 215 -17.06 -2.67 5.93
N TRP A 216 -16.47 -3.59 6.69
CA TRP A 216 -15.23 -3.34 7.42
C TRP A 216 -14.03 -3.18 6.49
N ASN A 217 -13.96 -3.98 5.43
CA ASN A 217 -12.95 -3.85 4.41
C ASN A 217 -13.06 -2.51 3.68
N HIS A 218 -14.28 -2.06 3.34
CA HIS A 218 -14.49 -0.77 2.69
C HIS A 218 -14.15 0.41 3.60
N LEU A 219 -14.42 0.33 4.90
CA LEU A 219 -13.94 1.33 5.87
C LEU A 219 -12.41 1.38 5.89
N ARG A 220 -11.75 0.23 5.95
CA ARG A 220 -10.29 0.15 5.88
C ARG A 220 -9.75 0.77 4.59
N TYR A 221 -10.34 0.47 3.44
CA TYR A 221 -9.94 1.06 2.16
C TYR A 221 -10.09 2.57 2.16
N GLN A 222 -11.16 3.13 2.75
CA GLN A 222 -11.30 4.58 2.87
C GLN A 222 -10.10 5.20 3.60
N VAL A 223 -9.75 4.68 4.78
CA VAL A 223 -8.65 5.22 5.60
C VAL A 223 -7.32 5.21 4.83
N ILE A 224 -6.97 4.06 4.22
CA ILE A 224 -5.70 3.94 3.49
C ILE A 224 -5.69 4.79 2.21
N CYS A 225 -6.82 4.87 1.50
CA CYS A 225 -6.93 5.72 0.31
C CYS A 225 -6.84 7.21 0.65
N TYR A 226 -7.50 7.68 1.72
CA TYR A 226 -7.39 9.07 2.16
C TYR A 226 -5.95 9.44 2.52
N ARG A 227 -5.24 8.56 3.23
CA ARG A 227 -3.81 8.75 3.53
C ARG A 227 -2.98 8.92 2.24
N GLU A 228 -3.19 8.06 1.26
CA GLU A 228 -2.42 8.13 0.01
C GLU A 228 -2.83 9.31 -0.89
N LEU A 229 -4.11 9.68 -0.92
CA LEU A 229 -4.56 10.88 -1.63
C LEU A 229 -3.96 12.16 -1.01
N MET A 230 -3.91 12.25 0.32
CA MET A 230 -3.18 13.34 1.00
C MET A 230 -1.69 13.31 0.69
N GLY A 231 -1.08 12.12 0.65
CA GLY A 231 0.31 11.94 0.25
C GLY A 231 0.57 12.41 -1.19
N LEU A 232 -0.30 12.06 -2.13
CA LEU A 232 -0.24 12.53 -3.52
C LEU A 232 -0.35 14.05 -3.60
N ALA A 233 -1.32 14.66 -2.91
CA ALA A 233 -1.48 16.11 -2.87
C ALA A 233 -0.23 16.80 -2.31
N TRP A 234 0.34 16.28 -1.21
CA TRP A 234 1.59 16.80 -0.66
C TRP A 234 2.76 16.70 -1.64
N TYR A 235 2.94 15.55 -2.28
CA TYR A 235 4.00 15.35 -3.26
C TYR A 235 3.83 16.26 -4.49
N GLN A 236 2.59 16.51 -4.92
CA GLN A 236 2.27 17.46 -5.98
C GLN A 236 2.67 18.89 -5.59
N LEU A 237 2.29 19.33 -4.38
CA LEU A 237 2.66 20.67 -3.86
C LEU A 237 4.18 20.86 -3.75
N ARG A 238 4.90 19.77 -3.45
CA ARG A 238 6.38 19.78 -3.39
C ARG A 238 7.06 19.65 -4.75
N GLY A 239 6.31 19.43 -5.83
CA GLY A 239 6.86 19.18 -7.18
C GLY A 239 7.65 17.85 -7.28
N TRP A 240 7.29 16.86 -6.45
CA TRP A 240 7.94 15.55 -6.41
C TRP A 240 7.26 14.50 -7.31
N ILE A 241 6.08 14.83 -7.82
CA ILE A 241 5.32 14.09 -8.84
C ILE A 241 4.82 15.02 -9.92
#